data_6e2124980d41ffe1ffa0f466df5d5dd4
#
_entry.id   6e2124980d41ffe1ffa0f466df5d5dd4
#
_cell.length_a   1.000
_cell.length_b   1.000
_cell.length_c   1.000
_cell.angle_alpha   90.00
_cell.angle_beta   90.00
_cell.angle_gamma   90.00
#
_symmetry.space_group_name_H-M   'P 1'
#
loop_
_entity.id
_entity.type
_entity.pdbx_description
1 polymer ?
#
loop_
_entity_poly.entity_id
_entity_poly.type
_entity_poly.pdbx_seq_one_letter_code
_entity_poly.pdbx_strand_id
1 'polypeptide(L)'
;GTARRAFAGPDNPLATVHLTDIKVDARTHYHKKMTEIYVILDGEGFMELDGERVPVKPRTSVFIKPGCRHRAIGNLQCLIVPIPAFDENDEWFD
;
A
#
# COMPACT_ATOMS: atom_id res chain seq x y z
N GLY A 1 -7.39 2.20 10.68
CA GLY A 1 -7.77 1.23 9.68
C GLY A 1 -7.47 -0.20 10.09
N THR A 2 -7.97 -1.13 9.36
CA THR A 2 -7.77 -2.56 9.60
C THR A 2 -7.14 -3.21 8.37
N ALA A 3 -6.40 -4.30 8.59
CA ALA A 3 -5.81 -5.07 7.51
C ALA A 3 -5.98 -6.56 7.77
N ARG A 4 -6.30 -7.30 6.70
CA ARG A 4 -6.26 -8.75 6.67
C ARG A 4 -5.12 -9.18 5.76
N ARG A 5 -4.28 -10.06 6.25
CA ARG A 5 -3.12 -10.55 5.51
C ARG A 5 -3.32 -12.00 5.08
N ALA A 6 -3.02 -12.26 3.81
CA ALA A 6 -3.01 -13.61 3.25
C ALA A 6 -1.60 -13.98 2.80
N PHE A 7 -1.32 -15.28 2.84
CA PHE A 7 -0.03 -15.84 2.42
C PHE A 7 1.16 -15.39 3.26
N ALA A 8 0.89 -14.85 4.44
CA ALA A 8 1.94 -14.49 5.39
C ALA A 8 2.47 -15.74 6.09
N GLY A 9 3.77 -15.87 6.16
CA GLY A 9 4.41 -16.98 6.85
C GLY A 9 5.85 -17.17 6.40
N PRO A 10 6.64 -17.92 7.18
CA PRO A 10 8.07 -18.03 6.91
C PRO A 10 8.39 -18.79 5.62
N ASP A 11 7.44 -19.56 5.09
CA ASP A 11 7.65 -20.37 3.88
C ASP A 11 7.34 -19.62 2.59
N ASN A 12 6.84 -18.39 2.66
CA ASN A 12 6.50 -17.61 1.48
C ASN A 12 7.23 -16.26 1.44
N PRO A 13 8.40 -16.22 0.80
CA PRO A 13 9.13 -14.95 0.66
C PRO A 13 8.73 -14.11 -0.56
N LEU A 14 7.80 -14.59 -1.40
CA LEU A 14 7.54 -13.99 -2.71
C LEU A 14 6.62 -12.79 -2.65
N ALA A 15 5.46 -12.94 -2.03
CA ALA A 15 4.46 -11.88 -1.97
C ALA A 15 3.42 -12.19 -0.90
N THR A 16 2.86 -11.15 -0.31
CA THR A 16 1.69 -11.24 0.55
C THR A 16 0.55 -10.44 -0.05
N VAL A 17 -0.67 -10.67 0.43
CA VAL A 17 -1.85 -9.92 -0.01
C VAL A 17 -2.52 -9.35 1.23
N HIS A 18 -2.75 -8.04 1.22
CA HIS A 18 -3.35 -7.34 2.34
C HIS A 18 -4.64 -6.66 1.89
N LEU A 19 -5.74 -7.04 2.51
CA LEU A 19 -7.01 -6.33 2.37
C LEU A 19 -7.06 -5.27 3.47
N THR A 20 -7.03 -4.00 3.09
CA THR A 20 -6.83 -2.89 4.02
C THR A 20 -7.95 -1.87 3.90
N ASP A 21 -8.53 -1.51 5.03
CA ASP A 21 -9.47 -0.39 5.16
C ASP A 21 -8.71 0.83 5.68
N ILE A 22 -8.70 1.89 4.89
CA ILE A 22 -8.07 3.17 5.25
C ILE A 22 -9.18 4.15 5.57
N LYS A 23 -9.20 4.64 6.79
CA LYS A 23 -10.26 5.54 7.29
C LYS A 23 -9.81 6.97 7.42
N VAL A 24 -8.51 7.17 7.61
CA VAL A 24 -7.88 8.47 7.76
C VAL A 24 -6.60 8.49 6.94
N ASP A 25 -6.10 9.69 6.69
CA ASP A 25 -4.87 9.85 5.92
C ASP A 25 -3.71 9.11 6.60
N ALA A 26 -3.06 8.26 5.84
CA ALA A 26 -1.90 7.53 6.31
C ALA A 26 -0.68 8.47 6.39
N ARG A 27 0.27 8.13 7.25
CA ARG A 27 1.55 8.84 7.30
C ARG A 27 2.38 8.49 6.06
N THR A 28 3.00 9.50 5.45
CA THR A 28 3.90 9.29 4.32
C THR A 28 5.07 8.41 4.74
N HIS A 29 5.32 7.36 3.96
CA HIS A 29 6.39 6.41 4.21
C HIS A 29 6.92 5.85 2.89
N TYR A 30 7.98 5.06 2.99
CA TYR A 30 8.56 4.39 1.83
C TYR A 30 9.19 3.06 2.23
N HIS A 31 9.47 2.25 1.24
CA HIS A 31 10.13 0.95 1.40
C HIS A 31 11.42 0.96 0.60
N LYS A 32 12.44 0.28 1.11
CA LYS A 32 13.73 0.20 0.42
C LYS A 32 13.83 -1.04 -0.45
N LYS A 33 13.12 -2.11 -0.10
CA LYS A 33 13.16 -3.40 -0.78
C LYS A 33 11.84 -3.74 -1.47
N MET A 34 10.72 -3.50 -0.79
CA MET A 34 9.41 -3.88 -1.32
C MET A 34 8.96 -2.94 -2.43
N THR A 35 8.40 -3.57 -3.47
CA THR A 35 7.48 -2.92 -4.40
C THR A 35 6.08 -3.20 -3.91
N GLU A 36 5.18 -2.25 -4.02
CA GLU A 36 3.78 -2.47 -3.66
C GLU A 36 2.85 -2.18 -4.83
N ILE A 37 1.83 -3.03 -4.98
CA ILE A 37 0.74 -2.80 -5.91
C ILE A 37 -0.51 -2.55 -5.06
N TYR A 38 -1.15 -1.41 -5.28
CA TYR A 38 -2.45 -1.08 -4.67
C TYR A 38 -3.54 -1.27 -5.71
N VAL A 39 -4.61 -1.93 -5.32
CA VAL A 39 -5.84 -1.99 -6.13
C VAL A 39 -6.96 -1.43 -5.28
N ILE A 40 -7.60 -0.36 -5.75
CA ILE A 40 -8.71 0.27 -5.05
C ILE A 40 -9.97 -0.57 -5.28
N LEU A 41 -10.59 -1.02 -4.20
CA LEU A 41 -11.79 -1.85 -4.23
C LEU A 41 -13.06 -1.03 -4.00
N ASP A 42 -12.99 -0.05 -3.10
CA ASP A 42 -14.14 0.78 -2.75
C ASP A 42 -13.64 2.14 -2.24
N GLY A 43 -14.52 3.15 -2.36
CA GLY A 43 -14.21 4.50 -1.94
C GLY A 43 -13.54 5.33 -3.01
N GLU A 44 -13.29 6.59 -2.69
CA GLU A 44 -12.60 7.55 -3.55
C GLU A 44 -11.64 8.38 -2.70
N GLY A 45 -10.55 8.81 -3.30
CA GLY A 45 -9.55 9.62 -2.63
C GLY A 45 -8.36 9.84 -3.52
N PHE A 46 -7.19 9.88 -2.90
CA PHE A 46 -5.95 10.15 -3.61
C PHE A 46 -4.86 9.20 -3.13
N MET A 47 -3.91 8.96 -4.02
CA MET A 47 -2.60 8.42 -3.68
C MET A 47 -1.59 9.53 -3.86
N GLU A 48 -0.83 9.84 -2.82
CA GLU A 48 0.28 10.78 -2.92
C GLU A 48 1.57 10.01 -3.17
N LEU A 49 2.24 10.32 -4.27
CA LEU A 49 3.45 9.63 -4.74
C LEU A 49 4.55 10.67 -4.94
N ASP A 50 5.57 10.65 -4.08
CA ASP A 50 6.66 11.64 -4.07
C ASP A 50 6.14 13.09 -4.12
N GLY A 51 5.09 13.36 -3.34
CA GLY A 51 4.48 14.69 -3.24
C GLY A 51 3.41 14.99 -4.28
N GLU A 52 3.21 14.14 -5.27
CA GLU A 52 2.19 14.31 -6.30
C GLU A 52 0.92 13.56 -5.93
N ARG A 53 -0.21 14.25 -5.94
CA ARG A 53 -1.52 13.64 -5.67
C ARG A 53 -2.16 13.15 -6.95
N VAL A 54 -2.50 11.87 -6.95
CA VAL A 54 -3.17 11.20 -8.06
C VAL A 54 -4.55 10.75 -7.56
N PRO A 55 -5.65 11.14 -8.22
CA PRO A 55 -6.97 10.68 -7.80
C PRO A 55 -7.11 9.18 -8.06
N VAL A 56 -7.78 8.50 -7.13
CA VAL A 56 -8.04 7.06 -7.23
C VAL A 56 -9.51 6.76 -6.95
N LYS A 57 -10.01 5.72 -7.57
CA LYS A 57 -11.39 5.24 -7.45
C LYS A 57 -11.39 3.71 -7.62
N PRO A 58 -12.54 3.03 -7.41
CA PRO A 58 -12.59 1.58 -7.61
C PRO A 58 -12.04 1.16 -8.97
N ARG A 59 -11.24 0.09 -8.96
CA ARG A 59 -10.52 -0.49 -10.10
C ARG A 59 -9.27 0.28 -10.54
N THR A 60 -8.91 1.36 -9.85
CA THR A 60 -7.60 1.99 -10.05
C THR A 60 -6.52 1.11 -9.43
N SER A 61 -5.44 0.88 -10.17
CA SER A 61 -4.24 0.21 -9.67
C SER A 61 -3.09 1.20 -9.60
N VAL A 62 -2.31 1.13 -8.53
CA VAL A 62 -1.15 2.00 -8.33
C VAL A 62 0.08 1.13 -8.09
N PHE A 63 1.14 1.40 -8.82
CA PHE A 63 2.41 0.69 -8.69
C PHE A 63 3.40 1.59 -7.94
N ILE A 64 3.91 1.09 -6.82
CA ILE A 64 4.80 1.86 -5.95
C ILE A 64 6.16 1.19 -5.89
N LYS A 65 7.15 1.84 -6.47
CA LYS A 65 8.54 1.35 -6.50
C LYS A 65 9.24 1.56 -5.15
N PRO A 66 10.28 0.78 -4.84
CA PRO A 66 11.13 1.09 -3.70
C PRO A 66 11.64 2.53 -3.75
N GLY A 67 11.67 3.19 -2.62
CA GLY A 67 12.10 4.59 -2.50
C GLY A 67 11.00 5.62 -2.73
N CYS A 68 9.88 5.25 -3.33
CA CYS A 68 8.77 6.17 -3.54
C CYS A 68 8.08 6.50 -2.20
N ARG A 69 8.08 7.77 -1.83
CA ARG A 69 7.35 8.27 -0.65
C ARG A 69 5.88 8.33 -1.00
N HIS A 70 5.06 7.65 -0.22
CA HIS A 70 3.65 7.52 -0.55
C HIS A 70 2.75 7.48 0.67
N ARG A 71 1.51 7.86 0.45
CA ARG A 71 0.41 7.68 1.42
C ARG A 71 -0.93 7.65 0.69
N ALA A 72 -1.86 6.90 1.25
CA ALA A 72 -3.24 6.93 0.82
C ALA A 72 -4.00 8.03 1.57
N ILE A 73 -4.87 8.74 0.89
CA ILE A 73 -5.66 9.85 1.42
C ILE A 73 -7.12 9.57 1.14
N GLY A 74 -7.96 9.65 2.17
CA GLY A 74 -9.39 9.45 2.04
C GLY A 74 -9.89 8.18 2.70
N ASN A 75 -11.13 7.83 2.40
CA ASN A 75 -11.79 6.64 2.93
C ASN A 75 -11.79 5.57 1.83
N LEU A 76 -10.86 4.63 1.92
CA LEU A 76 -10.57 3.66 0.86
C LEU A 76 -10.51 2.24 1.40
N GLN A 77 -11.02 1.30 0.61
CA GLN A 77 -10.72 -0.12 0.77
C GLN A 77 -9.78 -0.53 -0.35
N CYS A 78 -8.64 -1.07 0.01
CA CYS A 78 -7.57 -1.41 -0.93
C CYS A 78 -7.13 -2.85 -0.77
N LEU A 79 -6.76 -3.45 -1.90
CA LEU A 79 -5.94 -4.64 -1.90
C LEU A 79 -4.50 -4.19 -2.11
N ILE A 80 -3.60 -4.60 -1.23
CA ILE A 80 -2.19 -4.24 -1.31
C ILE A 80 -1.37 -5.51 -1.45
N VAL A 81 -0.49 -5.54 -2.44
CA VAL A 81 0.38 -6.68 -2.72
C VAL A 81 1.83 -6.24 -2.63
N PRO A 82 2.50 -6.48 -1.49
CA PRO A 82 3.94 -6.26 -1.36
C PRO A 82 4.73 -7.39 -2.04
N ILE A 83 5.79 -7.02 -2.73
CA ILE A 83 6.73 -7.94 -3.39
C ILE A 83 8.16 -7.45 -3.11
N PRO A 84 9.02 -8.22 -2.44
CA PRO A 84 8.77 -9.51 -1.81
C PRO A 84 7.72 -9.45 -0.70
N ALA A 85 7.46 -10.56 -0.05
CA ALA A 85 6.46 -10.66 1.02
C ALA A 85 6.64 -9.56 2.07
N PHE A 86 5.54 -9.07 2.62
CA PHE A 86 5.54 -7.95 3.56
C PHE A 86 6.56 -8.16 4.68
N ASP A 87 7.36 -7.11 4.91
CA ASP A 87 8.34 -7.03 5.98
C ASP A 87 8.12 -5.71 6.71
N GLU A 88 7.64 -5.78 7.96
CA GLU A 88 7.37 -4.59 8.77
C GLU A 88 8.64 -3.77 9.08
N ASN A 89 9.81 -4.40 8.99
CA ASN A 89 11.08 -3.73 9.20
C ASN A 89 11.55 -2.94 7.97
N ASP A 90 10.85 -3.08 6.83
CA ASP A 90 11.12 -2.33 5.61
C ASP A 90 10.11 -1.19 5.43
N GLU A 91 9.78 -0.51 6.50
CA GLU A 91 8.94 0.68 6.46
C GLU A 91 9.72 1.85 7.06
N TRP A 92 9.89 2.90 6.28
CA TRP A 92 10.76 4.02 6.60
C TRP A 92 10.01 5.33 6.51
N PHE A 93 10.39 6.26 7.35
CA PHE A 93 9.82 7.62 7.41
C PHE A 93 10.95 8.63 7.30
N ASP A 94 10.69 9.74 6.64
CA ASP A 94 11.64 10.85 6.59
C ASP A 94 11.60 11.66 7.86
#